data_cf26dd25e735505f1896aee551f0f24c
#
_entry.id   cf26dd25e735505f1896aee551f0f24c
#
_cell.length_a   1.000
_cell.length_b   1.000
_cell.length_c   1.000
_cell.angle_alpha   90.00
_cell.angle_beta   90.00
_cell.angle_gamma   90.00
#
_symmetry.space_group_name_H-M   'P 1'
#
loop_
_entity.id
_entity.type
_entity.pdbx_description
1 polymer ?
#
loop_
_entity_poly.entity_id
_entity_poly.type
_entity_poly.pdbx_seq_one_letter_code
_entity_poly.pdbx_strand_id
1 'polypeptide(L)'
;VAQRSTCLRRHYGAVIVKNDEVISTGYVGAPRGRKNCTDMGECIRQKMEIPRGERYELCRSVHAETNAIISASRDKMIGSAMYLTGVEAETGEYVKNSCSCSMCKRQIINAGIETVYVRDTEDEYRVIPVQQWIDEDESLEGTFGY
;
A
#
# COMPACT_ATOMS: atom_id res chain seq x y z
N VAL A 1 7.98 -9.45 3.94
CA VAL A 1 7.59 -8.17 4.56
C VAL A 1 6.10 -8.18 4.91
N ALA A 2 5.21 -8.48 3.98
CA ALA A 2 3.76 -8.48 4.19
C ALA A 2 3.29 -9.28 5.41
N GLN A 3 3.94 -10.39 5.72
CA GLN A 3 3.60 -11.24 6.86
C GLN A 3 3.74 -10.57 8.23
N ARG A 4 4.45 -9.45 8.30
CA ARG A 4 4.59 -8.67 9.53
C ARG A 4 3.40 -7.74 9.80
N SER A 5 2.48 -7.64 8.86
CA SER A 5 1.30 -6.78 8.98
C SER A 5 0.44 -7.13 10.19
N THR A 6 -0.13 -6.12 10.80
CA THR A 6 -0.96 -6.25 12.00
C THR A 6 -2.42 -5.89 11.74
N CYS A 7 -2.83 -5.90 10.48
CA CYS A 7 -4.22 -5.72 10.06
C CYS A 7 -5.00 -7.03 10.22
N LEU A 8 -6.24 -6.94 10.66
CA LEU A 8 -7.13 -8.10 10.79
C LEU A 8 -7.66 -8.62 9.46
N ARG A 9 -7.61 -7.79 8.41
CA ARG A 9 -8.26 -8.08 7.13
C ARG A 9 -7.27 -8.51 6.06
N ARG A 10 -6.23 -7.71 5.84
CA ARG A 10 -5.26 -7.91 4.76
C ARG A 10 -3.86 -7.55 5.20
N HIS A 11 -2.93 -8.34 4.76
CA HIS A 11 -1.50 -8.12 5.00
C HIS A 11 -0.85 -7.61 3.73
N TYR A 12 -0.52 -6.31 3.70
CA TYR A 12 0.23 -5.69 2.62
C TYR A 12 1.67 -5.44 3.03
N GLY A 13 2.55 -5.63 2.05
CA GLY A 13 3.96 -5.30 2.17
C GLY A 13 4.43 -4.57 0.92
N ALA A 14 5.29 -3.57 1.13
CA ALA A 14 5.91 -2.79 0.07
C ALA A 14 7.43 -2.79 0.24
N VAL A 15 8.14 -2.89 -0.86
CA VAL A 15 9.62 -2.83 -0.90
C VAL A 15 10.01 -1.84 -1.99
N ILE A 16 10.84 -0.85 -1.64
CA ILE A 16 11.39 0.11 -2.60
C ILE A 16 12.80 -0.33 -2.98
N VAL A 17 13.04 -0.44 -4.29
CA VAL A 17 14.31 -0.92 -4.86
C VAL A 17 14.83 0.08 -5.88
N LYS A 18 16.12 0.34 -5.86
CA LYS A 18 16.82 1.15 -6.86
C LYS A 18 18.22 0.57 -7.10
N ASN A 19 18.59 0.41 -8.37
CA ASN A 19 19.89 -0.15 -8.75
C ASN A 19 20.19 -1.49 -8.04
N ASP A 20 19.22 -2.40 -8.04
CA ASP A 20 19.29 -3.72 -7.40
C ASP A 20 19.49 -3.68 -5.88
N GLU A 21 19.32 -2.52 -5.26
CA GLU A 21 19.45 -2.35 -3.82
C GLU A 21 18.07 -2.09 -3.19
N VAL A 22 17.76 -2.78 -2.09
CA VAL A 22 16.58 -2.49 -1.29
C VAL A 22 16.81 -1.19 -0.53
N ILE A 23 16.02 -0.17 -0.86
CA ILE A 23 16.10 1.14 -0.23
C ILE A 23 15.32 1.16 1.09
N SER A 24 14.11 0.63 1.08
CA SER A 24 13.26 0.56 2.26
C SER A 24 12.18 -0.50 2.12
N THR A 25 11.57 -0.83 3.25
CA THR A 25 10.41 -1.73 3.31
C THR A 25 9.32 -1.12 4.17
N GLY A 26 8.09 -1.52 3.93
CA GLY A 26 6.95 -1.16 4.75
C GLY A 26 5.91 -2.26 4.77
N TYR A 27 5.19 -2.36 5.87
CA TYR A 27 4.03 -3.25 6.01
C TYR A 27 2.90 -2.50 6.71
N VAL A 28 1.67 -3.00 6.55
CA VAL A 28 0.50 -2.39 7.19
C VAL A 28 0.59 -2.57 8.70
N GLY A 29 0.47 -1.48 9.44
CA GLY A 29 0.48 -1.53 10.89
C GLY A 29 0.02 -0.21 11.52
N ALA A 30 -0.39 -0.27 12.78
CA ALA A 30 -0.75 0.93 13.53
C ALA A 30 0.46 1.88 13.63
N PRO A 31 0.22 3.18 13.84
CA PRO A 31 1.31 4.11 14.14
C PRO A 31 2.15 3.59 15.31
N ARG A 32 3.45 3.80 15.22
CA ARG A 32 4.39 3.32 16.25
C ARG A 32 3.98 3.83 17.64
N GLY A 33 3.95 2.91 18.61
CA GLY A 33 3.54 3.19 19.99
C GLY A 33 2.03 3.06 20.24
N ARG A 34 1.21 2.94 19.20
CA ARG A 34 -0.22 2.63 19.35
C ARG A 34 -0.47 1.13 19.24
N LYS A 35 -1.53 0.66 19.90
CA LYS A 35 -1.98 -0.73 19.79
C LYS A 35 -2.35 -1.07 18.36
N ASN A 36 -1.97 -2.26 17.92
CA ASN A 36 -2.33 -2.78 16.61
C ASN A 36 -3.80 -3.18 16.54
N CYS A 37 -4.36 -3.26 15.33
CA CYS A 37 -5.72 -3.77 15.14
C CYS A 37 -5.86 -5.20 15.66
N THR A 38 -4.81 -6.03 15.51
CA THR A 38 -4.77 -7.39 16.07
C THR A 38 -4.85 -7.41 17.60
N ASP A 39 -4.28 -6.42 18.29
CA ASP A 39 -4.37 -6.30 19.74
C ASP A 39 -5.75 -5.86 20.19
N MET A 40 -6.42 -5.05 19.38
CA MET A 40 -7.76 -4.53 19.67
C MET A 40 -8.87 -5.51 19.31
N GLY A 41 -8.63 -6.42 18.39
CA GLY A 41 -9.61 -7.39 17.91
C GLY A 41 -10.75 -6.82 17.07
N GLU A 42 -10.68 -5.53 16.70
CA GLU A 42 -11.70 -4.83 15.92
C GLU A 42 -11.09 -3.97 14.82
N CYS A 43 -11.77 -3.92 13.68
CA CYS A 43 -11.47 -3.00 12.59
C CYS A 43 -12.48 -1.86 12.59
N ILE A 44 -12.02 -0.62 12.72
CA ILE A 44 -12.91 0.56 12.76
C ILE A 44 -13.74 0.68 11.47
N ARG A 45 -13.17 0.36 10.31
CA ARG A 45 -13.89 0.44 9.05
C ARG A 45 -15.02 -0.61 8.98
N GLN A 46 -14.80 -1.81 9.51
CA GLN A 46 -15.85 -2.82 9.63
C GLN A 46 -16.92 -2.40 10.64
N LYS A 47 -16.49 -1.86 11.78
CA LYS A 47 -17.40 -1.37 12.81
C LYS A 47 -18.32 -0.25 12.33
N MET A 48 -17.81 0.60 11.45
CA MET A 48 -18.57 1.69 10.83
C MET A 48 -19.29 1.26 9.54
N GLU A 49 -19.24 -0.01 9.17
CA GLU A 49 -19.85 -0.58 7.97
C GLU A 49 -19.42 0.13 6.67
N ILE A 50 -18.16 0.57 6.62
CA ILE A 50 -17.60 1.26 5.46
C ILE A 50 -17.34 0.24 4.34
N PRO A 51 -17.87 0.46 3.12
CA PRO A 51 -17.63 -0.42 1.99
C PRO A 51 -16.14 -0.55 1.65
N ARG A 52 -15.79 -1.65 1.02
CA ARG A 52 -14.45 -1.88 0.49
C ARG A 52 -14.09 -0.77 -0.51
N GLY A 53 -12.86 -0.26 -0.41
CA GLY A 53 -12.36 0.75 -1.33
C GLY A 53 -12.72 2.19 -0.94
N GLU A 54 -13.41 2.41 0.17
CA GLU A 54 -13.85 3.74 0.60
C GLU A 54 -13.27 4.11 1.96
N ARG A 55 -13.11 5.43 2.17
CA ARG A 55 -12.80 6.03 3.45
C ARG A 55 -11.57 5.42 4.17
N TYR A 56 -10.48 5.21 3.43
CA TYR A 56 -9.24 4.68 4.02
C TYR A 56 -8.58 5.63 5.01
N GLU A 57 -8.90 6.91 4.97
CA GLU A 57 -8.45 7.90 5.95
C GLU A 57 -8.92 7.59 7.37
N LEU A 58 -9.97 6.81 7.53
CA LEU A 58 -10.48 6.36 8.83
C LEU A 58 -9.80 5.08 9.32
N CYS A 59 -8.98 4.44 8.50
CA CYS A 59 -8.21 3.27 8.91
C CYS A 59 -7.18 3.65 9.98
N ARG A 60 -7.11 2.86 11.05
CA ARG A 60 -6.11 3.07 12.12
C ARG A 60 -4.69 2.76 11.66
N SER A 61 -4.56 1.91 10.66
CA SER A 61 -3.25 1.46 10.19
C SER A 61 -2.64 2.43 9.18
N VAL A 62 -1.34 2.55 9.21
CA VAL A 62 -0.55 3.18 8.16
C VAL A 62 -0.35 2.15 7.07
N HIS A 63 -0.57 2.52 5.82
CA HIS A 63 -0.43 1.62 4.68
C HIS A 63 1.03 1.22 4.44
N ALA A 64 1.23 0.08 3.82
CA ALA A 64 2.57 -0.46 3.55
C ALA A 64 3.40 0.49 2.70
N GLU A 65 2.81 1.08 1.66
CA GLU A 65 3.46 2.04 0.77
C GLU A 65 3.93 3.27 1.55
N THR A 66 3.06 3.82 2.39
CA THR A 66 3.38 4.99 3.23
C THR A 66 4.52 4.68 4.18
N ASN A 67 4.51 3.52 4.84
CA ASN A 67 5.59 3.11 5.74
C ASN A 67 6.92 2.94 5.01
N ALA A 68 6.91 2.38 3.80
CA ALA A 68 8.12 2.26 2.98
C ALA A 68 8.66 3.65 2.59
N ILE A 69 7.79 4.58 2.20
CA ILE A 69 8.16 5.95 1.82
C ILE A 69 8.73 6.73 3.01
N ILE A 70 8.09 6.63 4.17
CA ILE A 70 8.56 7.31 5.39
C ILE A 70 9.98 6.84 5.79
N SER A 71 10.31 5.59 5.50
CA SER A 71 11.57 4.97 5.92
C SER A 71 12.75 5.25 4.98
N ALA A 72 12.58 6.05 3.93
CA ALA A 72 13.64 6.40 2.99
C ALA A 72 13.68 7.89 2.71
N SER A 73 14.84 8.38 2.29
CA SER A 73 14.97 9.76 1.81
C SER A 73 14.46 9.87 0.37
N ARG A 74 13.91 11.04 0.01
CA ARG A 74 13.36 11.25 -1.32
C ARG A 74 14.40 11.13 -2.43
N ASP A 75 15.61 11.61 -2.20
CA ASP A 75 16.71 11.53 -3.18
C ASP A 75 17.06 10.07 -3.54
N LYS A 76 16.91 9.14 -2.61
CA LYS A 76 17.10 7.71 -2.88
C LYS A 76 15.91 7.07 -3.59
N MET A 77 14.71 7.61 -3.40
CA MET A 77 13.49 7.06 -4.01
C MET A 77 13.26 7.54 -5.44
N ILE A 78 13.79 8.69 -5.83
CA ILE A 78 13.64 9.21 -7.20
C ILE A 78 14.24 8.20 -8.19
N GLY A 79 13.43 7.77 -9.16
CA GLY A 79 13.83 6.77 -10.15
C GLY A 79 13.77 5.33 -9.69
N SER A 80 13.21 5.07 -8.52
CA SER A 80 13.11 3.72 -7.93
C SER A 80 11.88 2.96 -8.43
N ALA A 81 11.80 1.69 -8.06
CA ALA A 81 10.65 0.84 -8.22
C ALA A 81 10.08 0.42 -6.86
N MET A 82 8.77 0.28 -6.78
CA MET A 82 8.10 -0.27 -5.60
C MET A 82 7.48 -1.62 -5.94
N TYR A 83 7.73 -2.61 -5.10
CA TYR A 83 7.10 -3.94 -5.18
C TYR A 83 6.05 -4.03 -4.10
N LEU A 84 4.80 -4.30 -4.50
CA LEU A 84 3.64 -4.36 -3.62
C LEU A 84 2.99 -5.73 -3.69
N THR A 85 2.72 -6.32 -2.54
CA THR A 85 1.96 -7.55 -2.43
C THR A 85 0.98 -7.48 -1.27
N GLY A 86 -0.16 -8.13 -1.45
CA GLY A 86 -1.18 -8.25 -0.41
C GLY A 86 -1.72 -9.66 -0.34
N VAL A 87 -1.99 -10.11 0.88
CA VAL A 87 -2.66 -11.40 1.12
C VAL A 87 -3.84 -11.19 2.07
N GLU A 88 -4.87 -12.00 1.91
CA GLU A 88 -5.97 -12.05 2.88
C GLU A 88 -5.44 -12.62 4.21
N ALA A 89 -5.72 -11.92 5.31
CA ALA A 89 -5.21 -12.33 6.63
C ALA A 89 -5.76 -13.70 7.07
N GLU A 90 -7.00 -14.00 6.71
CA GLU A 90 -7.68 -15.23 7.08
C GLU A 90 -7.21 -16.45 6.30
N THR A 91 -7.02 -16.32 5.00
CA THR A 91 -6.74 -17.45 4.10
C THR A 91 -5.29 -17.51 3.63
N GLY A 92 -4.56 -16.39 3.68
CA GLY A 92 -3.22 -16.28 3.11
C GLY A 92 -3.19 -16.21 1.58
N GLU A 93 -4.36 -16.16 0.94
CA GLU A 93 -4.45 -16.04 -0.51
C GLU A 93 -4.07 -14.64 -0.99
N TYR A 94 -3.46 -14.54 -2.16
CA TYR A 94 -3.11 -13.25 -2.76
C TYR A 94 -4.37 -12.43 -3.07
N VAL A 95 -4.31 -11.14 -2.73
CA VAL A 95 -5.36 -10.18 -3.12
C VAL A 95 -5.19 -9.85 -4.60
N LYS A 96 -6.14 -10.30 -5.41
CA LYS A 96 -6.14 -10.06 -6.87
C LYS A 96 -6.62 -8.65 -7.17
N ASN A 97 -6.11 -8.09 -8.27
CA ASN A 97 -6.47 -6.76 -8.75
C ASN A 97 -6.28 -5.66 -7.70
N SER A 98 -5.36 -5.88 -6.76
CA SER A 98 -5.01 -4.85 -5.80
C SER A 98 -4.24 -3.72 -6.48
N CYS A 99 -4.36 -2.54 -5.92
CA CYS A 99 -3.60 -1.37 -6.34
C CYS A 99 -3.46 -0.45 -5.13
N SER A 100 -2.51 0.45 -5.20
CA SER A 100 -2.39 1.50 -4.19
C SER A 100 -3.65 2.37 -4.18
N CYS A 101 -4.14 2.70 -2.98
CA CYS A 101 -5.27 3.62 -2.85
C CYS A 101 -4.89 5.04 -3.31
N SER A 102 -5.89 5.91 -3.50
CA SER A 102 -5.64 7.28 -3.99
C SER A 102 -4.71 8.08 -3.09
N MET A 103 -4.74 7.86 -1.77
CA MET A 103 -3.80 8.51 -0.85
C MET A 103 -2.36 8.05 -1.10
N CYS A 104 -2.15 6.74 -1.24
CA CYS A 104 -0.83 6.18 -1.49
C CYS A 104 -0.30 6.54 -2.88
N LYS A 105 -1.16 6.55 -3.90
CA LYS A 105 -0.77 6.98 -5.26
C LYS A 105 -0.15 8.38 -5.26
N ARG A 106 -0.77 9.33 -4.58
CA ARG A 106 -0.25 10.70 -4.47
C ARG A 106 1.13 10.73 -3.81
N GLN A 107 1.33 9.92 -2.78
CA GLN A 107 2.61 9.83 -2.08
C GLN A 107 3.69 9.17 -2.95
N ILE A 108 3.34 8.12 -3.67
CA ILE A 108 4.24 7.41 -4.60
C ILE A 108 4.71 8.35 -5.72
N ILE A 109 3.79 9.14 -6.30
CA ILE A 109 4.11 10.15 -7.30
C ILE A 109 5.12 11.16 -6.75
N ASN A 110 4.83 11.74 -5.60
CA ASN A 110 5.70 12.77 -5.00
C ASN A 110 7.03 12.22 -4.49
N ALA A 111 7.09 10.95 -4.13
CA ALA A 111 8.33 10.29 -3.75
C ALA A 111 9.29 10.10 -4.94
N GLY A 112 8.79 10.20 -6.18
CA GLY A 112 9.60 10.02 -7.39
C GLY A 112 9.79 8.55 -7.78
N ILE A 113 8.97 7.66 -7.26
CA ILE A 113 8.96 6.25 -7.65
C ILE A 113 8.41 6.16 -9.08
N GLU A 114 9.13 5.50 -9.98
CA GLU A 114 8.77 5.46 -11.40
C GLU A 114 7.87 4.29 -11.78
N THR A 115 7.99 3.17 -11.09
CA THR A 115 7.29 1.94 -11.45
C THR A 115 6.79 1.22 -10.20
N VAL A 116 5.56 0.71 -10.25
CA VAL A 116 5.01 -0.15 -9.20
C VAL A 116 4.73 -1.52 -9.79
N TYR A 117 5.30 -2.54 -9.16
CA TYR A 117 5.05 -3.94 -9.46
C TYR A 117 4.05 -4.48 -8.44
N VAL A 118 2.89 -4.90 -8.89
CA VAL A 118 1.84 -5.45 -8.03
C VAL A 118 1.67 -6.93 -8.29
N ARG A 119 1.85 -7.74 -7.25
CA ARG A 119 1.68 -9.18 -7.35
C ARG A 119 0.20 -9.55 -7.24
N ASP A 120 -0.33 -10.25 -8.22
CA ASP A 120 -1.72 -10.73 -8.24
C ASP A 120 -1.85 -12.19 -7.83
N THR A 121 -0.88 -13.04 -8.19
CA THR A 121 -0.83 -14.45 -7.83
C THR A 121 0.62 -14.85 -7.51
N GLU A 122 0.86 -16.13 -7.26
CA GLU A 122 2.21 -16.63 -7.05
C GLU A 122 3.11 -16.37 -8.27
N ASP A 123 2.55 -16.49 -9.49
CA ASP A 123 3.28 -16.42 -10.74
C ASP A 123 2.98 -15.18 -11.59
N GLU A 124 1.95 -14.41 -11.24
CA GLU A 124 1.48 -13.28 -12.04
C GLU A 124 1.64 -11.95 -11.30
N TYR A 125 2.10 -10.95 -12.02
CA TYR A 125 2.21 -9.58 -11.51
C TYR A 125 1.92 -8.57 -12.62
N ARG A 126 1.52 -7.37 -12.23
CA ARG A 126 1.33 -6.24 -13.13
C ARG A 126 2.44 -5.21 -12.94
N VAL A 127 2.86 -4.59 -14.03
CA VAL A 127 3.82 -3.49 -14.02
C VAL A 127 3.06 -2.20 -14.32
N ILE A 128 3.07 -1.27 -13.38
CA ILE A 128 2.35 0.00 -13.50
C ILE A 128 3.36 1.14 -13.57
N PRO A 129 3.50 1.80 -14.74
CA PRO A 129 4.27 3.03 -14.81
C PRO A 129 3.56 4.13 -14.01
N VAL A 130 4.25 4.76 -13.07
CA VAL A 130 3.65 5.83 -12.24
C VAL A 130 3.23 7.03 -13.11
N GLN A 131 3.89 7.26 -14.22
CA GLN A 131 3.51 8.28 -15.19
C GLN A 131 2.05 8.14 -15.64
N GLN A 132 1.53 6.91 -15.74
CA GLN A 132 0.13 6.66 -16.05
C GLN A 132 -0.81 7.30 -15.03
N TRP A 133 -0.47 7.27 -13.74
CA TRP A 133 -1.29 7.91 -12.70
C TRP A 133 -1.22 9.44 -12.74
N ILE A 134 -0.14 9.99 -13.29
CA ILE A 134 0.04 11.43 -13.47
C ILE A 134 -0.81 11.90 -14.66
N ASP A 135 -0.78 11.16 -15.77
CA ASP A 135 -1.46 11.53 -17.02
C ASP A 135 -2.98 11.26 -16.95
N GLU A 136 -3.39 10.20 -16.25
CA GLU A 136 -4.78 9.78 -16.09
C GLU A 136 -5.33 10.23 -14.74
N ASP A 137 -5.42 11.55 -14.53
CA ASP A 137 -5.93 12.12 -13.28
C ASP A 137 -7.47 12.13 -13.29
N GLU A 138 -8.06 11.18 -12.58
CA GLU A 138 -9.51 11.03 -12.42
C GLU A 138 -10.05 11.71 -11.14
N SER A 139 -9.22 12.48 -10.45
CA SER A 139 -9.55 13.03 -9.12
C SER A 139 -10.77 13.96 -9.10
N LEU A 140 -11.10 14.56 -10.25
CA LEU A 140 -12.27 15.47 -10.36
C LEU A 140 -13.54 14.78 -10.87
N GLU A 141 -13.48 13.51 -11.21
CA GLU A 141 -14.62 12.76 -11.75
C GLU A 141 -15.55 12.21 -10.66
N GLY A 142 -15.23 12.44 -9.38
CA GLY A 142 -16.03 11.96 -8.26
C GLY A 142 -15.95 10.46 -8.03
N THR A 143 -15.08 9.78 -8.74
CA THR A 143 -14.78 8.39 -8.46
C THR A 143 -13.85 8.34 -7.24
N PHE A 144 -14.29 7.68 -6.18
CA PHE A 144 -13.45 7.42 -5.04
C PHE A 144 -12.43 6.34 -5.42
N GLY A 145 -11.38 6.75 -6.13
CA GLY A 145 -10.38 5.85 -6.70
C GLY A 145 -9.42 5.26 -5.68
N TYR A 146 -9.99 4.55 -4.76
CA TYR A 146 -9.19 3.82 -3.79
C TYR A 146 -8.77 2.46 -4.31
#